data_642a4f7f1a73b88705dd4af7a721d1b4
#
_entry.id   642a4f7f1a73b88705dd4af7a721d1b4
#
_cell.length_a   1.000
_cell.length_b   1.000
_cell.length_c   1.000
_cell.angle_alpha   90.00
_cell.angle_beta   90.00
_cell.angle_gamma   90.00
#
_symmetry.space_group_name_H-M   'P 1'
#
loop_
_entity.id
_entity.type
_entity.pdbx_description
1 polymer ?
#
loop_
_entity_poly.entity_id
_entity_poly.type
_entity_poly.pdbx_seq_one_letter_code
_entity_poly.pdbx_strand_id
1 'polypeptide(L)'
;GQGNTVNSLLSLADPEVYSIPLLMLIGWRGEPGTKDEPQHVKQGKVTLALLEAMDVAYRILETGPEAARRSLTELVTIAAAEQRPVALMIRKDTFEPYKATGGQAAPEFEMTREHAIGAVIEALDENDAVISTTGKISRELYEHRDRTGLGHQRDFLTVGAMGHASQIAMGIALAQPDRQVICLDGDGAMLMHMGAAAIVGAAKLANFKHVILNNGVHDSVGGMATAGLRVSFTNIVKGCGYTEGWRVERRDDMSKKLAQLRSARGPAMLEIMVRQGARSDLGRPQTSPIENKTAFKKFLSQ
;
A
#
# COMPACT_ATOMS: atom_id res chain seq x y z
N GLY A 1 -0.30 -9.96 -3.33
CA GLY A 1 0.63 -10.91 -2.77
C GLY A 1 1.23 -11.89 -3.76
N GLN A 2 0.43 -12.72 -4.45
CA GLN A 2 0.97 -13.78 -5.32
C GLN A 2 1.98 -13.27 -6.36
N GLY A 3 1.71 -12.16 -7.04
CA GLY A 3 2.63 -11.60 -8.03
C GLY A 3 4.03 -11.29 -7.49
N ASN A 4 4.13 -10.92 -6.21
CA ASN A 4 5.41 -10.62 -5.57
C ASN A 4 6.20 -11.88 -5.18
N THR A 5 5.58 -13.06 -5.21
CA THR A 5 6.22 -14.33 -4.84
C THR A 5 6.74 -15.11 -6.05
N VAL A 6 6.35 -14.75 -7.27
CA VAL A 6 6.69 -15.49 -8.50
C VAL A 6 8.19 -15.74 -8.62
N ASN A 7 9.01 -14.68 -8.50
CA ASN A 7 10.45 -14.85 -8.61
C ASN A 7 11.01 -15.80 -7.54
N SER A 8 10.59 -15.65 -6.28
CA SER A 8 11.07 -16.50 -5.17
C SER A 8 10.61 -17.95 -5.31
N LEU A 9 9.42 -18.19 -5.86
CA LEU A 9 8.93 -19.54 -6.12
C LEU A 9 9.77 -20.21 -7.20
N LEU A 10 10.00 -19.55 -8.35
CA LEU A 10 10.66 -20.12 -9.50
C LEU A 10 12.20 -20.15 -9.39
N SER A 11 12.81 -19.17 -8.69
CA SER A 11 14.27 -19.07 -8.61
C SER A 11 14.88 -19.53 -7.28
N LEU A 12 14.04 -19.95 -6.33
CA LEU A 12 14.49 -20.44 -5.03
C LEU A 12 13.79 -21.74 -4.62
N ALA A 13 12.45 -21.79 -4.58
CA ALA A 13 11.71 -22.92 -4.02
C ALA A 13 11.44 -24.05 -5.04
N ASP A 14 11.59 -23.77 -6.32
CA ASP A 14 11.32 -24.72 -7.42
C ASP A 14 12.16 -26.01 -7.30
N PRO A 15 11.62 -27.20 -7.68
CA PRO A 15 12.37 -28.45 -7.71
C PRO A 15 13.66 -28.42 -8.56
N GLU A 16 13.70 -27.62 -9.61
CA GLU A 16 14.90 -27.44 -10.44
C GLU A 16 15.99 -26.57 -9.79
N VAL A 17 15.70 -25.93 -8.62
CA VAL A 17 16.65 -25.07 -7.91
C VAL A 17 17.00 -25.66 -6.55
N TYR A 18 16.26 -25.32 -5.49
CA TYR A 18 16.55 -25.83 -4.14
C TYR A 18 15.52 -26.85 -3.63
N SER A 19 14.45 -27.08 -4.38
CA SER A 19 13.43 -28.08 -4.04
C SER A 19 12.87 -27.92 -2.62
N ILE A 20 12.31 -26.72 -2.32
CA ILE A 20 11.84 -26.37 -0.99
C ILE A 20 10.35 -26.64 -0.87
N PRO A 21 9.91 -27.54 0.01
CA PRO A 21 8.49 -27.74 0.26
C PRO A 21 7.88 -26.51 0.95
N LEU A 22 6.80 -25.99 0.37
CA LEU A 22 6.11 -24.80 0.86
C LEU A 22 4.61 -24.95 0.67
N LEU A 23 3.82 -24.77 1.73
CA LEU A 23 2.36 -24.64 1.64
C LEU A 23 1.96 -23.18 1.66
N MET A 24 1.39 -22.69 0.56
CA MET A 24 0.84 -21.35 0.45
C MET A 24 -0.65 -21.33 0.76
N LEU A 25 -1.10 -20.43 1.65
CA LEU A 25 -2.50 -20.13 1.88
C LEU A 25 -2.84 -18.85 1.11
N ILE A 26 -3.63 -18.95 0.04
CA ILE A 26 -3.90 -17.84 -0.87
C ILE A 26 -5.38 -17.48 -0.83
N GLY A 27 -5.70 -16.31 -0.27
CA GLY A 27 -7.05 -15.74 -0.36
C GLY A 27 -7.36 -15.35 -1.81
N TRP A 28 -8.39 -15.96 -2.41
CA TRP A 28 -8.76 -15.72 -3.81
C TRP A 28 -9.57 -14.43 -3.98
N ARG A 29 -8.85 -13.30 -3.95
CA ARG A 29 -9.45 -11.99 -4.20
C ARG A 29 -9.78 -11.84 -5.69
N GLY A 30 -10.97 -11.29 -5.99
CA GLY A 30 -11.45 -11.14 -7.35
C GLY A 30 -11.78 -12.48 -8.05
N GLU A 31 -12.17 -13.50 -7.29
CA GLU A 31 -12.68 -14.76 -7.86
C GLU A 31 -13.74 -14.46 -8.93
N PRO A 32 -13.68 -15.08 -10.12
CA PRO A 32 -14.66 -14.85 -11.18
C PRO A 32 -16.10 -15.01 -10.70
N GLY A 33 -16.96 -14.04 -11.04
CA GLY A 33 -18.35 -14.02 -10.59
C GLY A 33 -18.59 -13.34 -9.23
N THR A 34 -17.53 -12.93 -8.51
CA THR A 34 -17.67 -12.20 -7.25
C THR A 34 -17.40 -10.70 -7.43
N LYS A 35 -18.05 -9.85 -6.60
CA LYS A 35 -17.78 -8.42 -6.55
C LYS A 35 -16.55 -8.18 -5.67
N ASP A 36 -15.54 -7.54 -6.24
CA ASP A 36 -14.32 -7.13 -5.53
C ASP A 36 -13.82 -5.77 -6.03
N GLU A 37 -12.73 -5.28 -5.48
CA GLU A 37 -12.09 -4.02 -5.84
C GLU A 37 -11.51 -4.08 -7.27
N PRO A 38 -11.46 -2.94 -8.00
CA PRO A 38 -11.02 -2.92 -9.41
C PRO A 38 -9.66 -3.58 -9.65
N GLN A 39 -8.70 -3.40 -8.74
CA GLN A 39 -7.35 -3.98 -8.83
C GLN A 39 -7.34 -5.51 -8.68
N HIS A 40 -8.35 -6.10 -8.07
CA HIS A 40 -8.44 -7.55 -7.87
C HIS A 40 -9.11 -8.29 -9.03
N VAL A 41 -9.88 -7.60 -9.87
CA VAL A 41 -10.68 -8.24 -10.94
C VAL A 41 -9.79 -9.06 -11.90
N LYS A 42 -8.72 -8.45 -12.42
CA LYS A 42 -7.79 -9.16 -13.32
C LYS A 42 -6.95 -10.18 -12.56
N GLN A 43 -6.49 -9.85 -11.37
CA GLN A 43 -5.69 -10.76 -10.54
C GLN A 43 -6.46 -12.04 -10.23
N GLY A 44 -7.73 -11.93 -9.80
CA GLY A 44 -8.56 -13.11 -9.50
C GLY A 44 -8.76 -14.03 -10.71
N LYS A 45 -8.95 -13.43 -11.90
CA LYS A 45 -9.11 -14.20 -13.16
C LYS A 45 -7.86 -14.99 -13.54
N VAL A 46 -6.67 -14.52 -13.19
CA VAL A 46 -5.41 -15.15 -13.61
C VAL A 46 -4.73 -15.96 -12.51
N THR A 47 -5.25 -15.93 -11.28
CA THR A 47 -4.61 -16.56 -10.10
C THR A 47 -4.32 -18.04 -10.32
N LEU A 48 -5.31 -18.82 -10.76
CA LEU A 48 -5.14 -20.27 -10.98
C LEU A 48 -4.20 -20.53 -12.17
N ALA A 49 -4.38 -19.83 -13.28
CA ALA A 49 -3.51 -19.96 -14.44
C ALA A 49 -2.04 -19.62 -14.14
N LEU A 50 -1.78 -18.69 -13.21
CA LEU A 50 -0.43 -18.40 -12.74
C LEU A 50 0.15 -19.56 -11.91
N LEU A 51 -0.64 -20.21 -11.08
CA LEU A 51 -0.20 -21.40 -10.34
C LEU A 51 0.12 -22.55 -11.30
N GLU A 52 -0.76 -22.77 -12.30
CA GLU A 52 -0.55 -23.76 -13.36
C GLU A 52 0.72 -23.49 -14.18
N ALA A 53 0.94 -22.23 -14.57
CA ALA A 53 2.12 -21.83 -15.34
C ALA A 53 3.44 -21.99 -14.55
N MET A 54 3.38 -21.95 -13.21
CA MET A 54 4.52 -22.20 -12.31
C MET A 54 4.60 -23.65 -11.86
N ASP A 55 3.77 -24.53 -12.41
CA ASP A 55 3.67 -25.95 -12.02
C ASP A 55 3.44 -26.15 -10.50
N VAL A 56 2.69 -25.22 -9.87
CA VAL A 56 2.33 -25.30 -8.46
C VAL A 56 1.01 -26.03 -8.29
N ALA A 57 1.04 -27.21 -7.70
CA ALA A 57 -0.15 -27.98 -7.40
C ALA A 57 -1.05 -27.22 -6.39
N TYR A 58 -2.34 -27.13 -6.66
CA TYR A 58 -3.26 -26.41 -5.77
C TYR A 58 -4.58 -27.17 -5.54
N ARG A 59 -5.25 -26.82 -4.44
CA ARG A 59 -6.64 -27.20 -4.17
C ARG A 59 -7.43 -25.96 -3.76
N ILE A 60 -8.70 -25.92 -4.14
CA ILE A 60 -9.63 -24.91 -3.63
C ILE A 60 -10.24 -25.47 -2.36
N LEU A 61 -10.10 -24.73 -1.25
CA LEU A 61 -10.59 -25.16 0.05
C LEU A 61 -12.11 -25.32 0.02
N GLU A 62 -12.57 -26.52 0.25
CA GLU A 62 -13.99 -26.83 0.42
C GLU A 62 -14.48 -26.52 1.83
N THR A 63 -15.77 -26.25 1.98
CA THR A 63 -16.39 -25.99 3.28
C THR A 63 -16.52 -27.28 4.10
N GLY A 64 -16.28 -27.14 5.40
CA GLY A 64 -16.38 -28.25 6.35
C GLY A 64 -15.03 -28.84 6.77
N PRO A 65 -14.91 -29.26 8.05
CA PRO A 65 -13.62 -29.65 8.64
C PRO A 65 -12.97 -30.86 7.97
N GLU A 66 -13.77 -31.86 7.59
CA GLU A 66 -13.26 -33.09 6.97
C GLU A 66 -12.75 -32.86 5.54
N ALA A 67 -13.47 -32.04 4.76
CA ALA A 67 -13.04 -31.68 3.41
C ALA A 67 -11.76 -30.81 3.46
N ALA A 68 -11.72 -29.85 4.37
CA ALA A 68 -10.53 -29.03 4.62
C ALA A 68 -9.32 -29.89 5.02
N ARG A 69 -9.52 -30.85 5.92
CA ARG A 69 -8.47 -31.79 6.35
C ARG A 69 -7.94 -32.62 5.16
N ARG A 70 -8.81 -33.17 4.33
CA ARG A 70 -8.41 -33.95 3.14
C ARG A 70 -7.55 -33.11 2.19
N SER A 71 -8.02 -31.91 1.80
CA SER A 71 -7.29 -31.03 0.90
C SER A 71 -5.92 -30.62 1.47
N LEU A 72 -5.87 -30.34 2.76
CA LEU A 72 -4.62 -29.97 3.44
C LEU A 72 -3.65 -31.16 3.50
N THR A 73 -4.13 -32.35 3.89
CA THR A 73 -3.31 -33.55 3.98
C THR A 73 -2.73 -33.92 2.62
N GLU A 74 -3.55 -33.88 1.55
CA GLU A 74 -3.10 -34.15 0.19
C GLU A 74 -1.98 -33.18 -0.23
N LEU A 75 -2.18 -31.86 -0.06
CA LEU A 75 -1.18 -30.86 -0.42
C LEU A 75 0.11 -31.00 0.38
N VAL A 76 0.00 -31.24 1.70
CA VAL A 76 1.19 -31.47 2.54
C VAL A 76 1.93 -32.74 2.12
N THR A 77 1.22 -33.80 1.73
CA THR A 77 1.80 -35.04 1.23
C THR A 77 2.57 -34.79 -0.10
N ILE A 78 1.96 -34.07 -1.04
CA ILE A 78 2.62 -33.69 -2.30
C ILE A 78 3.87 -32.84 -2.01
N ALA A 79 3.75 -31.79 -1.19
CA ALA A 79 4.87 -30.92 -0.86
C ALA A 79 6.04 -31.70 -0.23
N ALA A 80 5.75 -32.65 0.67
CA ALA A 80 6.76 -33.45 1.34
C ALA A 80 7.37 -34.53 0.42
N ALA A 81 6.58 -35.19 -0.41
CA ALA A 81 7.05 -36.26 -1.29
C ALA A 81 7.83 -35.72 -2.49
N GLU A 82 7.34 -34.64 -3.09
CA GLU A 82 7.90 -34.05 -4.31
C GLU A 82 8.85 -32.88 -4.01
N GLN A 83 9.00 -32.49 -2.74
CA GLN A 83 9.85 -31.38 -2.28
C GLN A 83 9.61 -30.10 -3.10
N ARG A 84 8.33 -29.68 -3.20
CA ARG A 84 7.92 -28.54 -4.04
C ARG A 84 6.87 -27.65 -3.38
N PRO A 85 6.72 -26.39 -3.84
CA PRO A 85 5.62 -25.52 -3.41
C PRO A 85 4.26 -26.07 -3.83
N VAL A 86 3.26 -25.89 -2.94
CA VAL A 86 1.84 -26.19 -3.18
C VAL A 86 0.97 -25.05 -2.66
N ALA A 87 -0.28 -24.93 -3.12
CA ALA A 87 -1.16 -23.85 -2.74
C ALA A 87 -2.56 -24.32 -2.33
N LEU A 88 -3.09 -23.80 -1.23
CA LEU A 88 -4.47 -23.91 -0.82
C LEU A 88 -5.19 -22.60 -1.10
N MET A 89 -6.13 -22.61 -2.04
CA MET A 89 -6.93 -21.46 -2.44
C MET A 89 -8.11 -21.28 -1.51
N ILE A 90 -8.27 -20.10 -0.93
CA ILE A 90 -9.30 -19.81 0.07
C ILE A 90 -10.25 -18.77 -0.52
N ARG A 91 -11.52 -19.15 -0.68
CA ARG A 91 -12.59 -18.26 -1.12
C ARG A 91 -12.96 -17.25 -0.05
N LYS A 92 -13.63 -16.20 -0.48
CA LYS A 92 -14.21 -15.22 0.45
C LYS A 92 -15.23 -15.94 1.37
N ASP A 93 -15.27 -15.52 2.63
CA ASP A 93 -16.22 -16.02 3.65
C ASP A 93 -16.12 -17.55 3.94
N THR A 94 -14.96 -18.17 3.65
CA THR A 94 -14.71 -19.59 3.98
C THR A 94 -14.55 -19.81 5.48
N PHE A 95 -13.98 -18.85 6.20
CA PHE A 95 -13.78 -18.93 7.65
C PHE A 95 -14.76 -18.05 8.40
N GLU A 96 -15.13 -18.49 9.59
CA GLU A 96 -15.91 -17.69 10.52
C GLU A 96 -15.11 -16.46 11.00
N PRO A 97 -15.81 -15.36 11.38
CA PRO A 97 -15.13 -14.20 11.96
C PRO A 97 -14.34 -14.58 13.21
N TYR A 98 -13.08 -14.26 13.25
CA TYR A 98 -12.21 -14.49 14.39
C TYR A 98 -11.78 -13.17 15.01
N LYS A 99 -12.00 -13.01 16.32
CA LYS A 99 -11.50 -11.87 17.09
C LYS A 99 -10.18 -12.26 17.72
N ALA A 100 -9.08 -11.68 17.23
CA ALA A 100 -7.76 -11.90 17.81
C ALA A 100 -7.74 -11.42 19.28
N THR A 101 -7.21 -12.27 20.16
CA THR A 101 -6.95 -11.95 21.55
C THR A 101 -5.45 -11.69 21.74
N GLY A 102 -5.07 -10.62 22.44
CA GLY A 102 -3.67 -10.38 22.80
C GLY A 102 -2.87 -9.42 21.93
N GLY A 103 -3.52 -8.46 21.24
CA GLY A 103 -2.81 -7.35 20.61
C GLY A 103 -2.15 -6.43 21.64
N GLN A 104 -0.92 -5.96 21.37
CA GLN A 104 -0.34 -4.85 22.14
C GLN A 104 -1.25 -3.62 22.00
N ALA A 105 -1.47 -2.88 23.10
CA ALA A 105 -2.17 -1.62 23.06
C ALA A 105 -1.51 -0.71 22.01
N ALA A 106 -2.32 -0.19 21.08
CA ALA A 106 -1.83 0.76 20.09
C ALA A 106 -1.37 2.04 20.80
N PRO A 107 -0.24 2.63 20.40
CA PRO A 107 0.12 3.95 20.87
C PRO A 107 -1.00 4.95 20.56
N GLU A 108 -1.41 5.74 21.55
CA GLU A 108 -2.39 6.81 21.35
C GLU A 108 -1.68 8.03 20.77
N PHE A 109 -1.72 8.20 19.46
CA PHE A 109 -1.32 9.45 18.82
C PHE A 109 -2.46 10.47 18.84
N GLU A 110 -2.11 11.74 18.90
CA GLU A 110 -3.09 12.83 19.00
C GLU A 110 -3.92 12.98 17.72
N MET A 111 -3.30 12.79 16.56
CA MET A 111 -3.90 13.07 15.26
C MET A 111 -4.56 11.85 14.64
N THR A 112 -5.73 12.02 14.03
CA THR A 112 -6.27 11.04 13.09
C THR A 112 -5.60 11.22 11.73
N ARG A 113 -5.64 10.17 10.89
CA ARG A 113 -5.11 10.24 9.53
C ARG A 113 -5.86 11.27 8.68
N GLU A 114 -7.18 11.40 8.84
CA GLU A 114 -7.98 12.44 8.17
C GLU A 114 -7.55 13.85 8.52
N HIS A 115 -7.27 14.12 9.82
CA HIS A 115 -6.73 15.42 10.23
C HIS A 115 -5.38 15.72 9.60
N ALA A 116 -4.48 14.73 9.55
CA ALA A 116 -3.18 14.88 8.94
C ALA A 116 -3.28 15.15 7.42
N ILE A 117 -4.13 14.40 6.71
CA ILE A 117 -4.41 14.61 5.29
C ILE A 117 -4.99 16.01 5.06
N GLY A 118 -6.00 16.42 5.84
CA GLY A 118 -6.59 17.76 5.75
C GLY A 118 -5.54 18.85 5.88
N ALA A 119 -4.71 18.80 6.92
CA ALA A 119 -3.66 19.78 7.15
C ALA A 119 -2.62 19.82 6.00
N VAL A 120 -2.26 18.65 5.44
CA VAL A 120 -1.37 18.59 4.26
C VAL A 120 -2.03 19.29 3.07
N ILE A 121 -3.29 18.96 2.76
CA ILE A 121 -4.00 19.50 1.58
C ILE A 121 -4.24 21.01 1.69
N GLU A 122 -4.56 21.51 2.87
CA GLU A 122 -4.74 22.94 3.15
C GLU A 122 -3.42 23.73 3.01
N ALA A 123 -2.29 23.08 3.18
CA ALA A 123 -0.98 23.70 3.00
C ALA A 123 -0.50 23.71 1.54
N LEU A 124 -1.22 23.12 0.57
CA LEU A 124 -0.79 23.04 -0.82
C LEU A 124 -1.27 24.21 -1.67
N ASP A 125 -0.48 24.52 -2.69
CA ASP A 125 -0.87 25.49 -3.74
C ASP A 125 -1.76 24.82 -4.81
N GLU A 126 -2.43 25.63 -5.61
CA GLU A 126 -3.35 25.14 -6.65
C GLU A 126 -2.67 24.32 -7.75
N ASN A 127 -1.39 24.53 -7.96
CA ASN A 127 -0.59 23.81 -8.95
C ASN A 127 0.08 22.54 -8.44
N ASP A 128 0.00 22.28 -7.13
CA ASP A 128 0.63 21.10 -6.54
C ASP A 128 -0.09 19.82 -6.95
N ALA A 129 0.66 18.78 -7.33
CA ALA A 129 0.13 17.46 -7.65
C ALA A 129 0.27 16.51 -6.47
N VAL A 130 -0.77 15.74 -6.18
CA VAL A 130 -0.78 14.78 -5.07
C VAL A 130 -0.90 13.36 -5.62
N ILE A 131 -0.02 12.49 -5.20
CA ILE A 131 -0.08 11.05 -5.47
C ILE A 131 -0.25 10.33 -4.15
N SER A 132 -1.38 9.65 -3.97
CA SER A 132 -1.66 8.93 -2.73
C SER A 132 -1.49 7.43 -2.89
N THR A 133 -0.99 6.78 -1.82
CA THR A 133 -0.92 5.32 -1.76
C THR A 133 -2.30 4.69 -1.68
N THR A 134 -2.38 3.42 -2.08
CA THR A 134 -3.64 2.65 -2.07
C THR A 134 -4.24 2.50 -0.67
N GLY A 135 -5.53 2.32 -0.60
CA GLY A 135 -6.27 2.01 0.61
C GLY A 135 -6.97 3.21 1.24
N LYS A 136 -6.93 3.30 2.57
CA LYS A 136 -7.68 4.35 3.30
C LYS A 136 -7.17 5.76 3.04
N ILE A 137 -5.87 5.94 2.79
CA ILE A 137 -5.28 7.26 2.49
C ILE A 137 -5.92 7.87 1.24
N SER A 138 -6.00 7.12 0.13
CA SER A 138 -6.67 7.60 -1.09
C SER A 138 -8.16 7.91 -0.88
N ARG A 139 -8.84 7.12 -0.05
CA ARG A 139 -10.28 7.30 0.24
C ARG A 139 -10.53 8.53 1.11
N GLU A 140 -9.73 8.74 2.14
CA GLU A 140 -9.82 9.90 3.02
C GLU A 140 -9.43 11.19 2.31
N LEU A 141 -8.42 11.15 1.41
CA LEU A 141 -8.08 12.26 0.54
C LEU A 141 -9.25 12.62 -0.38
N TYR A 142 -9.88 11.63 -1.01
CA TYR A 142 -11.03 11.84 -1.88
C TYR A 142 -12.17 12.52 -1.13
N GLU A 143 -12.59 11.99 0.02
CA GLU A 143 -13.67 12.58 0.82
C GLU A 143 -13.32 13.96 1.39
N HIS A 144 -12.04 14.21 1.71
CA HIS A 144 -11.62 15.54 2.12
C HIS A 144 -11.84 16.57 1.00
N ARG A 145 -11.49 16.21 -0.25
CA ARG A 145 -11.74 17.07 -1.42
C ARG A 145 -13.22 17.32 -1.65
N ASP A 146 -14.06 16.29 -1.50
CA ASP A 146 -15.53 16.44 -1.61
C ASP A 146 -16.07 17.43 -0.57
N ARG A 147 -15.67 17.29 0.69
CA ARG A 147 -16.12 18.16 1.78
C ARG A 147 -15.69 19.61 1.63
N THR A 148 -14.52 19.83 1.01
CA THR A 148 -13.96 21.19 0.84
C THR A 148 -14.25 21.81 -0.51
N GLY A 149 -14.87 21.08 -1.45
CA GLY A 149 -15.19 21.54 -2.78
C GLY A 149 -13.96 21.80 -3.68
N LEU A 150 -12.78 21.25 -3.34
CA LEU A 150 -11.53 21.53 -4.04
C LEU A 150 -11.32 20.74 -5.33
N GLY A 151 -12.24 19.83 -5.67
CA GLY A 151 -12.14 18.96 -6.84
C GLY A 151 -11.02 17.92 -6.73
N HIS A 152 -11.02 16.93 -7.64
CA HIS A 152 -10.15 15.75 -7.59
C HIS A 152 -9.06 15.72 -8.66
N GLN A 153 -9.04 16.69 -9.57
CA GLN A 153 -8.18 16.68 -10.75
C GLN A 153 -6.68 16.71 -10.43
N ARG A 154 -6.31 17.18 -9.22
CA ARG A 154 -4.93 17.30 -8.77
C ARG A 154 -4.40 16.04 -8.06
N ASP A 155 -5.27 15.04 -7.85
CA ASP A 155 -4.96 13.87 -7.06
C ASP A 155 -4.92 12.62 -7.95
N PHE A 156 -3.81 11.88 -7.89
CA PHE A 156 -3.72 10.54 -8.45
C PHE A 156 -3.90 9.52 -7.33
N LEU A 157 -5.09 8.90 -7.31
CA LEU A 157 -5.50 7.98 -6.26
C LEU A 157 -5.13 6.54 -6.67
N THR A 158 -4.04 5.99 -6.13
CA THR A 158 -3.70 4.60 -6.44
C THR A 158 -4.67 3.64 -5.79
N VAL A 159 -5.12 2.63 -6.54
CA VAL A 159 -6.07 1.61 -6.04
C VAL A 159 -5.40 0.27 -5.73
N GLY A 160 -4.21 0.05 -6.23
CA GLY A 160 -3.41 -1.16 -6.03
C GLY A 160 -1.92 -0.83 -6.04
N ALA A 161 -1.07 -1.83 -6.29
CA ALA A 161 0.38 -1.67 -6.36
C ALA A 161 0.96 -0.94 -5.14
N MET A 162 0.59 -1.38 -3.94
CA MET A 162 1.06 -0.82 -2.67
C MET A 162 2.59 -0.67 -2.65
N GLY A 163 3.09 0.47 -2.18
CA GLY A 163 4.51 0.80 -2.13
C GLY A 163 5.09 1.44 -3.41
N HIS A 164 4.27 1.67 -4.45
CA HIS A 164 4.72 2.28 -5.71
C HIS A 164 4.35 3.76 -5.86
N ALA A 165 3.57 4.34 -4.94
CA ALA A 165 3.15 5.73 -5.02
C ALA A 165 4.34 6.70 -5.12
N SER A 166 5.41 6.46 -4.35
CA SER A 166 6.62 7.27 -4.37
C SER A 166 7.31 7.25 -5.74
N GLN A 167 7.31 6.12 -6.46
CA GLN A 167 7.90 6.02 -7.79
C GLN A 167 7.05 6.70 -8.86
N ILE A 168 5.72 6.63 -8.75
CA ILE A 168 4.80 7.38 -9.60
C ILE A 168 5.01 8.88 -9.40
N ALA A 169 5.06 9.33 -8.14
CA ALA A 169 5.31 10.73 -7.79
C ALA A 169 6.68 11.21 -8.28
N MET A 170 7.72 10.38 -8.14
CA MET A 170 9.05 10.67 -8.66
C MET A 170 9.05 10.87 -10.19
N GLY A 171 8.38 9.98 -10.93
CA GLY A 171 8.26 10.10 -12.39
C GLY A 171 7.56 11.39 -12.82
N ILE A 172 6.52 11.81 -12.07
CA ILE A 172 5.82 13.08 -12.32
C ILE A 172 6.71 14.26 -11.96
N ALA A 173 7.41 14.24 -10.83
CA ALA A 173 8.32 15.31 -10.43
C ALA A 173 9.48 15.51 -11.43
N LEU A 174 9.97 14.43 -12.01
CA LEU A 174 10.98 14.48 -13.08
C LEU A 174 10.42 15.11 -14.37
N ALA A 175 9.19 14.77 -14.74
CA ALA A 175 8.55 15.27 -15.95
C ALA A 175 7.99 16.70 -15.81
N GLN A 176 7.79 17.19 -14.58
CA GLN A 176 7.19 18.49 -14.23
C GLN A 176 8.08 19.23 -13.23
N PRO A 177 9.28 19.68 -13.61
CA PRO A 177 10.27 20.23 -12.68
C PRO A 177 9.80 21.50 -11.96
N ASP A 178 8.92 22.28 -12.54
CA ASP A 178 8.38 23.53 -12.00
C ASP A 178 7.13 23.31 -11.11
N ARG A 179 6.62 22.08 -11.03
CA ARG A 179 5.46 21.72 -10.23
C ARG A 179 5.88 20.96 -8.98
N GLN A 180 5.41 21.37 -7.81
CA GLN A 180 5.63 20.59 -6.61
C GLN A 180 4.77 19.32 -6.63
N VAL A 181 5.39 18.19 -6.29
CA VAL A 181 4.75 16.88 -6.30
C VAL A 181 4.82 16.28 -4.90
N ILE A 182 3.64 15.99 -4.34
CA ILE A 182 3.47 15.45 -3.00
C ILE A 182 3.08 13.97 -3.09
N CYS A 183 3.89 13.10 -2.50
CA CYS A 183 3.54 11.70 -2.28
C CYS A 183 2.93 11.54 -0.89
N LEU A 184 1.66 11.15 -0.79
CA LEU A 184 1.01 10.72 0.45
C LEU A 184 1.14 9.22 0.58
N ASP A 185 1.99 8.76 1.47
CA ASP A 185 2.27 7.34 1.67
C ASP A 185 1.92 6.89 3.09
N GLY A 186 1.91 5.59 3.33
CA GLY A 186 1.77 4.98 4.63
C GLY A 186 3.06 4.24 5.02
N ASP A 187 3.27 4.05 6.33
CA ASP A 187 4.42 3.32 6.85
C ASP A 187 4.55 1.90 6.26
N GLY A 188 3.45 1.17 6.18
CA GLY A 188 3.44 -0.17 5.57
C GLY A 188 3.72 -0.17 4.08
N ALA A 189 3.28 0.85 3.33
CA ALA A 189 3.56 0.98 1.91
C ALA A 189 5.03 1.35 1.68
N MET A 190 5.57 2.30 2.44
CA MET A 190 6.99 2.66 2.42
C MET A 190 7.88 1.44 2.72
N LEU A 191 7.54 0.64 3.74
CA LEU A 191 8.30 -0.56 4.11
C LEU A 191 8.27 -1.65 3.03
N MET A 192 7.15 -1.80 2.33
CA MET A 192 6.98 -2.82 1.30
C MET A 192 7.98 -2.69 0.15
N HIS A 193 8.31 -1.46 -0.24
CA HIS A 193 9.28 -1.15 -1.30
C HIS A 193 10.28 -0.08 -0.84
N MET A 194 10.86 -0.26 0.34
CA MET A 194 11.73 0.75 0.98
C MET A 194 12.94 1.12 0.12
N GLY A 195 13.45 0.21 -0.70
CA GLY A 195 14.51 0.50 -1.68
C GLY A 195 14.17 1.62 -2.68
N ALA A 196 12.88 1.89 -2.90
CA ALA A 196 12.40 3.02 -3.70
C ALA A 196 12.92 4.37 -3.17
N ALA A 197 13.12 4.52 -1.86
CA ALA A 197 13.67 5.73 -1.25
C ALA A 197 15.09 6.04 -1.76
N ALA A 198 15.93 5.03 -1.98
CA ALA A 198 17.28 5.23 -2.51
C ALA A 198 17.23 5.78 -3.95
N ILE A 199 16.28 5.32 -4.76
CA ILE A 199 16.10 5.81 -6.14
C ILE A 199 15.61 7.26 -6.13
N VAL A 200 14.63 7.60 -5.28
CA VAL A 200 14.15 8.99 -5.10
C VAL A 200 15.27 9.90 -4.61
N GLY A 201 16.04 9.47 -3.61
CA GLY A 201 17.17 10.24 -3.09
C GLY A 201 18.25 10.48 -4.14
N ALA A 202 18.59 9.46 -4.93
CA ALA A 202 19.57 9.59 -6.02
C ALA A 202 19.09 10.53 -7.13
N ALA A 203 17.78 10.62 -7.39
CA ALA A 203 17.21 11.52 -8.40
C ALA A 203 17.30 13.01 -8.04
N LYS A 204 17.49 13.36 -6.77
CA LYS A 204 17.70 14.74 -6.26
C LYS A 204 16.65 15.76 -6.74
N LEU A 205 15.40 15.34 -6.86
CA LEU A 205 14.31 16.18 -7.37
C LEU A 205 13.89 17.23 -6.35
N ALA A 206 14.18 18.48 -6.63
CA ALA A 206 13.92 19.61 -5.71
C ALA A 206 12.44 19.81 -5.39
N ASN A 207 11.57 19.42 -6.30
CA ASN A 207 10.11 19.55 -6.25
C ASN A 207 9.39 18.33 -5.65
N PHE A 208 10.11 17.30 -5.19
CA PHE A 208 9.50 16.09 -4.62
C PHE A 208 9.36 16.20 -3.10
N LYS A 209 8.14 15.98 -2.59
CA LYS A 209 7.83 15.94 -1.15
C LYS A 209 7.17 14.62 -0.79
N HIS A 210 7.67 13.96 0.24
CA HIS A 210 7.17 12.68 0.71
C HIS A 210 6.53 12.84 2.09
N VAL A 211 5.24 12.57 2.23
CA VAL A 211 4.54 12.55 3.50
C VAL A 211 4.21 11.11 3.84
N ILE A 212 4.69 10.62 4.99
CA ILE A 212 4.42 9.28 5.50
C ILE A 212 3.46 9.40 6.67
N LEU A 213 2.26 8.85 6.53
CA LEU A 213 1.26 8.72 7.58
C LEU A 213 1.49 7.41 8.32
N ASN A 214 2.15 7.49 9.49
CA ASN A 214 2.58 6.31 10.24
C ASN A 214 1.62 6.03 11.40
N ASN A 215 0.88 4.92 11.30
CA ASN A 215 0.02 4.40 12.36
C ASN A 215 0.48 3.02 12.89
N GLY A 216 1.58 2.46 12.36
CA GLY A 216 2.14 1.18 12.76
C GLY A 216 1.35 -0.05 12.34
N VAL A 217 0.31 0.08 11.49
CA VAL A 217 -0.51 -1.06 11.05
C VAL A 217 -0.97 -0.98 9.60
N HIS A 218 -1.28 -2.12 9.03
CA HIS A 218 -1.96 -2.26 7.73
C HIS A 218 -3.48 -2.17 7.91
N ASP A 219 -4.03 -0.98 8.13
CA ASP A 219 -5.46 -0.75 8.38
C ASP A 219 -6.40 -1.32 7.30
N SER A 220 -5.96 -1.36 6.05
CA SER A 220 -6.80 -1.82 4.93
C SER A 220 -6.89 -3.35 4.82
N VAL A 221 -6.06 -4.08 5.56
CA VAL A 221 -5.96 -5.54 5.51
C VAL A 221 -5.97 -6.17 6.91
N GLY A 222 -6.89 -5.73 7.76
CA GLY A 222 -7.12 -6.33 9.08
C GLY A 222 -6.31 -5.74 10.23
N GLY A 223 -5.61 -4.62 10.05
CA GLY A 223 -4.90 -3.94 11.14
C GLY A 223 -3.66 -4.67 11.63
N MET A 224 -3.06 -5.52 10.80
CA MET A 224 -1.80 -6.21 11.15
C MET A 224 -0.68 -5.20 11.39
N ALA A 225 0.11 -5.41 12.44
CA ALA A 225 1.22 -4.54 12.79
C ALA A 225 2.28 -4.48 11.68
N THR A 226 2.81 -3.27 11.44
CA THR A 226 3.99 -3.05 10.63
C THR A 226 5.23 -2.89 11.50
N ALA A 227 6.41 -2.76 10.90
CA ALA A 227 7.61 -2.33 11.58
C ALA A 227 7.71 -0.78 11.68
N GLY A 228 6.71 -0.02 11.22
CA GLY A 228 6.75 1.44 11.09
C GLY A 228 7.06 2.19 12.39
N LEU A 229 6.62 1.66 13.54
CA LEU A 229 6.93 2.24 14.85
C LEU A 229 8.29 1.82 15.43
N ARG A 230 8.98 0.89 14.78
CA ARG A 230 10.27 0.35 15.24
C ARG A 230 11.46 0.82 14.41
N VAL A 231 11.20 1.52 13.31
CA VAL A 231 12.23 2.07 12.42
C VAL A 231 12.20 3.60 12.45
N SER A 232 13.31 4.23 12.11
CA SER A 232 13.40 5.68 11.94
C SER A 232 13.35 6.03 10.47
N PHE A 233 12.17 6.34 9.94
CA PHE A 233 12.05 6.77 8.52
C PHE A 233 12.87 8.01 8.23
N THR A 234 12.97 8.95 9.18
CA THR A 234 13.78 10.16 9.03
C THR A 234 15.26 9.85 8.76
N ASN A 235 15.82 8.89 9.49
CA ASN A 235 17.22 8.48 9.29
C ASN A 235 17.38 7.65 8.00
N ILE A 236 16.42 6.77 7.70
CA ILE A 236 16.40 5.95 6.48
C ILE A 236 16.45 6.84 5.25
N VAL A 237 15.54 7.81 5.12
CA VAL A 237 15.48 8.66 3.92
C VAL A 237 16.70 9.56 3.81
N LYS A 238 17.25 10.09 4.93
CA LYS A 238 18.52 10.83 4.92
C LYS A 238 19.68 9.96 4.43
N GLY A 239 19.77 8.73 4.92
CA GLY A 239 20.74 7.73 4.43
C GLY A 239 20.58 7.40 2.94
N CYS A 240 19.35 7.50 2.41
CA CYS A 240 19.04 7.33 1.00
C CYS A 240 19.30 8.59 0.13
N GLY A 241 19.68 9.73 0.72
CA GLY A 241 20.00 10.94 -0.03
C GLY A 241 18.88 11.99 -0.11
N TYR A 242 17.82 11.86 0.70
CA TYR A 242 16.89 12.97 0.90
C TYR A 242 17.61 14.11 1.61
N THR A 243 17.28 15.34 1.23
CA THR A 243 17.90 16.54 1.83
C THR A 243 17.49 16.71 3.28
N GLU A 244 16.20 16.42 3.57
CA GLU A 244 15.62 16.56 4.90
C GLU A 244 14.62 15.46 5.22
N GLY A 245 14.51 15.17 6.51
CA GLY A 245 13.48 14.27 7.06
C GLY A 245 13.08 14.74 8.45
N TRP A 246 11.79 14.98 8.66
CA TRP A 246 11.22 15.37 9.95
C TRP A 246 10.15 14.42 10.39
N ARG A 247 9.84 14.45 11.69
CA ARG A 247 8.72 13.76 12.30
C ARG A 247 7.86 14.73 13.09
N VAL A 248 6.56 14.53 13.06
CA VAL A 248 5.59 15.27 13.87
C VAL A 248 4.64 14.30 14.56
N GLU A 249 4.42 14.52 15.85
CA GLU A 249 3.55 13.73 16.71
C GLU A 249 2.39 14.57 17.28
N ARG A 250 2.61 15.88 17.42
CA ARG A 250 1.68 16.81 18.02
C ARG A 250 1.02 17.69 16.97
N ARG A 251 -0.26 17.94 17.16
CA ARG A 251 -1.05 18.79 16.26
C ARG A 251 -0.49 20.22 16.18
N ASP A 252 -0.05 20.77 17.30
CA ASP A 252 0.48 22.15 17.37
C ASP A 252 1.73 22.37 16.52
N ASP A 253 2.53 21.31 16.31
CA ASP A 253 3.75 21.38 15.49
C ASP A 253 3.48 21.21 13.99
N MET A 254 2.28 20.80 13.60
CA MET A 254 1.94 20.41 12.22
C MET A 254 2.17 21.54 11.23
N SER A 255 1.60 22.72 11.46
CA SER A 255 1.71 23.87 10.54
C SER A 255 3.16 24.27 10.31
N LYS A 256 3.98 24.29 11.38
CA LYS A 256 5.41 24.59 11.29
C LYS A 256 6.15 23.55 10.46
N LYS A 257 5.85 22.25 10.66
CA LYS A 257 6.52 21.16 9.93
C LYS A 257 6.09 21.10 8.46
N LEU A 258 4.86 21.39 8.16
CA LEU A 258 4.38 21.51 6.78
C LEU A 258 5.02 22.68 6.06
N ALA A 259 5.16 23.84 6.71
CA ALA A 259 5.88 24.99 6.14
C ALA A 259 7.36 24.65 5.86
N GLN A 260 8.03 23.94 6.78
CA GLN A 260 9.41 23.45 6.57
C GLN A 260 9.48 22.48 5.37
N LEU A 261 8.56 21.50 5.27
CA LEU A 261 8.52 20.56 4.15
C LEU A 261 8.34 21.28 2.82
N ARG A 262 7.43 22.24 2.75
CA ARG A 262 7.14 22.99 1.52
C ARG A 262 8.31 23.84 1.06
N SER A 263 8.96 24.56 1.96
CA SER A 263 10.09 25.44 1.64
C SER A 263 11.41 24.71 1.38
N ALA A 264 11.55 23.47 1.86
CA ALA A 264 12.76 22.69 1.67
C ALA A 264 13.00 22.38 0.19
N ARG A 265 14.25 22.38 -0.24
CA ARG A 265 14.62 21.79 -1.53
C ARG A 265 14.54 20.27 -1.40
N GLY A 266 13.69 19.61 -2.20
CA GLY A 266 13.53 18.17 -2.16
C GLY A 266 14.70 17.35 -2.73
N PRO A 267 14.63 16.04 -2.67
CA PRO A 267 13.55 15.29 -2.02
C PRO A 267 13.57 15.48 -0.50
N ALA A 268 12.43 15.80 0.09
CA ALA A 268 12.28 15.99 1.52
C ALA A 268 11.08 15.22 2.06
N MET A 269 11.14 14.77 3.31
CA MET A 269 10.12 13.89 3.90
C MET A 269 9.61 14.43 5.24
N LEU A 270 8.30 14.27 5.44
CA LEU A 270 7.62 14.46 6.74
C LEU A 270 6.91 13.18 7.15
N GLU A 271 7.32 12.59 8.26
CA GLU A 271 6.59 11.52 8.94
C GLU A 271 5.58 12.15 9.91
N ILE A 272 4.31 11.76 9.78
CA ILE A 272 3.22 12.20 10.65
C ILE A 272 2.69 10.99 11.40
N MET A 273 2.79 11.03 12.74
CA MET A 273 2.26 9.98 13.59
C MET A 273 0.75 10.11 13.71
N VAL A 274 0.01 9.08 13.37
CA VAL A 274 -1.45 9.10 13.34
C VAL A 274 -2.05 7.90 14.05
N ARG A 275 -3.28 8.05 14.56
CA ARG A 275 -4.05 6.96 15.19
C ARG A 275 -4.33 5.85 14.21
N GLN A 276 -4.45 4.65 14.73
CA GLN A 276 -4.96 3.49 14.00
C GLN A 276 -6.45 3.64 13.71
N GLY A 277 -6.92 2.93 12.69
CA GLY A 277 -8.31 2.88 12.31
C GLY A 277 -8.74 3.96 11.32
N ALA A 278 -10.01 3.97 10.99
CA ALA A 278 -10.70 4.95 10.15
C ALA A 278 -12.16 5.01 10.59
N ARG A 279 -12.87 6.04 10.15
CA ARG A 279 -14.33 6.11 10.34
C ARG A 279 -15.01 4.89 9.75
N SER A 280 -16.07 4.41 10.41
CA SER A 280 -16.83 3.25 9.94
C SER A 280 -17.59 3.51 8.64
N ASP A 281 -17.95 4.76 8.37
CA ASP A 281 -18.68 5.25 7.21
C ASP A 281 -17.78 5.76 6.08
N LEU A 282 -16.45 5.60 6.18
CA LEU A 282 -15.51 5.99 5.14
C LEU A 282 -15.86 5.32 3.80
N GLY A 283 -16.30 6.12 2.83
CA GLY A 283 -16.70 5.70 1.50
C GLY A 283 -15.55 5.25 0.59
N ARG A 284 -15.87 5.08 -0.68
CA ARG A 284 -14.91 4.86 -1.75
C ARG A 284 -15.03 5.99 -2.77
N PRO A 285 -13.94 6.32 -3.49
CA PRO A 285 -14.02 7.23 -4.63
C PRO A 285 -15.14 6.81 -5.58
N GLN A 286 -15.96 7.75 -5.99
CA GLN A 286 -17.05 7.51 -6.93
C GLN A 286 -16.56 7.45 -8.37
N THR A 287 -15.38 8.06 -8.64
CA THR A 287 -14.73 8.00 -9.95
C THR A 287 -13.97 6.70 -10.14
N SER A 288 -14.04 6.15 -11.35
CA SER A 288 -13.22 5.00 -11.72
C SER A 288 -11.73 5.37 -11.79
N PRO A 289 -10.80 4.40 -11.66
CA PRO A 289 -9.37 4.66 -11.86
C PRO A 289 -9.03 5.27 -13.23
N ILE A 290 -9.80 4.96 -14.27
CA ILE A 290 -9.60 5.51 -15.63
C ILE A 290 -9.98 6.98 -15.67
N GLU A 291 -11.10 7.36 -15.09
CA GLU A 291 -11.55 8.75 -14.99
C GLU A 291 -10.57 9.57 -14.15
N ASN A 292 -10.16 9.07 -12.99
CA ASN A 292 -9.17 9.72 -12.13
C ASN A 292 -7.86 9.96 -12.91
N LYS A 293 -7.29 8.93 -13.55
CA LYS A 293 -6.11 9.07 -14.41
C LYS A 293 -6.30 10.14 -15.49
N THR A 294 -7.45 10.14 -16.16
CA THR A 294 -7.73 11.06 -17.27
C THR A 294 -7.80 12.51 -16.80
N ALA A 295 -8.51 12.77 -15.70
CA ALA A 295 -8.60 14.09 -15.08
C ALA A 295 -7.23 14.57 -14.60
N PHE A 296 -6.46 13.72 -13.95
CA PHE A 296 -5.13 14.03 -13.48
C PHE A 296 -4.14 14.34 -14.62
N LYS A 297 -4.16 13.56 -15.70
CA LYS A 297 -3.34 13.85 -16.89
C LYS A 297 -3.69 15.20 -17.50
N LYS A 298 -4.99 15.53 -17.59
CA LYS A 298 -5.43 16.84 -18.08
C LYS A 298 -4.93 17.97 -17.20
N PHE A 299 -4.95 17.81 -15.88
CA PHE A 299 -4.38 18.78 -14.94
C PHE A 299 -2.87 18.96 -15.14
N LEU A 300 -2.12 17.87 -15.32
CA LEU A 300 -0.66 17.96 -15.55
C LEU A 300 -0.30 18.67 -16.88
N SER A 301 -1.21 18.78 -17.83
CA SER A 301 -0.99 19.41 -19.14
C SER A 301 -1.30 20.92 -19.13
N GLN A 302 -1.79 21.45 -18.02
CA GLN A 302 -2.06 22.89 -17.81
C GLN A 302 -0.81 23.58 -17.21
#